data_f94d172724d924805be1a8b15832a699
#
_entry.id   f94d172724d924805be1a8b15832a699
#
_cell.length_a   1.000
_cell.length_b   1.000
_cell.length_c   1.000
_cell.angle_alpha   90.00
_cell.angle_beta   90.00
_cell.angle_gamma   90.00
#
_symmetry.space_group_name_H-M   'P 1'
#
loop_
_entity.id
_entity.type
_entity.pdbx_description
1 polymer ?
#
loop_
_entity_poly.entity_id
_entity_poly.type
_entity_poly.pdbx_seq_one_letter_code
_entity_poly.pdbx_strand_id
1 'polypeptide(L)'
;MVLLNTCSPLPSLIDQVKTLGELRVATRSSPLSYYLADDGTPQGPEYDFARRFAGELGVKLKITPMRSYGEIYAALSSGRVHLAAAGLKVPARSIAGVEFGPTYQRVREHLNYHRGAMRPGSLADIGNGELEIAAGSSHARALSAAREQLPELVWVEDATTNSQALLEGVADGTIDYTIADSTEFAFAHDEHPDLRIAFDFPGSQSLAWAASDRYPEFRQAMGAYFASLHQSGELAAVVNRYYGHSEDAEFAEAPDFMRHVQSRLPLYKKWFEEAADESSQDWRLLAAIGYQESKWNPRAASGSGALGLMQLTMQSATAVKVANPTDPRQSIFGGARYFRSIYQKIPAHVPEPDRTWFALAAYNIGYGHVEDARVLAQRAGRDPDSWDDVREFLPLLSQEQWYTQTANGFARGSEPVRYVDSVRSYVDLLEWAGTGGTTARNGPALN
;
A
#
# COMPACT_ATOMS: atom_id res chain seq x y z
N MET A 1 -50.26 -9.05 -40.31
CA MET A 1 -49.97 -9.53 -38.95
C MET A 1 -48.45 -9.33 -38.76
N VAL A 2 -48.11 -8.20 -38.13
CA VAL A 2 -46.69 -7.84 -37.92
C VAL A 2 -46.28 -8.47 -36.59
N LEU A 3 -45.44 -9.48 -36.63
CA LEU A 3 -44.82 -10.04 -35.44
C LEU A 3 -43.78 -9.02 -34.91
N LEU A 4 -44.19 -8.30 -33.88
CA LEU A 4 -43.25 -7.50 -33.06
C LEU A 4 -42.37 -8.50 -32.31
N ASN A 5 -41.16 -8.70 -32.84
CA ASN A 5 -40.06 -9.32 -32.07
C ASN A 5 -39.76 -8.37 -30.90
N THR A 6 -40.40 -8.62 -29.75
CA THR A 6 -39.96 -8.03 -28.49
C THR A 6 -38.61 -8.64 -28.13
N CYS A 7 -37.54 -7.93 -28.44
CA CYS A 7 -36.21 -8.24 -27.93
C CYS A 7 -36.27 -8.06 -26.40
N SER A 8 -36.53 -9.13 -25.65
CA SER A 8 -36.44 -9.10 -24.20
C SER A 8 -34.99 -8.74 -23.85
N PRO A 9 -34.74 -7.77 -22.97
CA PRO A 9 -33.37 -7.48 -22.53
C PRO A 9 -32.76 -8.75 -21.95
N LEU A 10 -31.48 -8.96 -22.22
CA LEU A 10 -30.76 -10.09 -21.63
C LEU A 10 -30.87 -10.00 -20.11
N PRO A 11 -31.12 -11.13 -19.43
CA PRO A 11 -31.18 -11.14 -17.96
C PRO A 11 -29.87 -10.64 -17.38
N SER A 12 -29.95 -9.89 -16.28
CA SER A 12 -28.75 -9.40 -15.60
C SER A 12 -27.83 -10.57 -15.20
N LEU A 13 -26.54 -10.32 -15.07
CA LEU A 13 -25.60 -11.37 -14.64
C LEU A 13 -26.00 -11.92 -13.25
N ILE A 14 -26.52 -11.06 -12.38
CA ILE A 14 -27.02 -11.46 -11.04
C ILE A 14 -28.18 -12.45 -11.17
N ASP A 15 -29.14 -12.19 -12.07
CA ASP A 15 -30.28 -13.10 -12.31
C ASP A 15 -29.79 -14.42 -12.91
N GLN A 16 -28.83 -14.37 -13.81
CA GLN A 16 -28.21 -15.58 -14.38
C GLN A 16 -27.52 -16.41 -13.28
N VAL A 17 -26.72 -15.78 -12.40
CA VAL A 17 -26.04 -16.41 -11.26
C VAL A 17 -27.04 -17.02 -10.30
N LYS A 18 -28.12 -16.30 -9.95
CA LYS A 18 -29.19 -16.81 -9.08
C LYS A 18 -29.95 -17.97 -9.70
N THR A 19 -30.25 -17.90 -10.99
CA THR A 19 -30.92 -18.98 -11.72
C THR A 19 -30.05 -20.22 -11.81
N LEU A 20 -28.74 -20.05 -12.01
CA LEU A 20 -27.75 -21.14 -12.01
C LEU A 20 -27.55 -21.73 -10.60
N GLY A 21 -27.81 -20.94 -9.54
CA GLY A 21 -27.53 -21.30 -8.15
C GLY A 21 -26.04 -21.34 -7.79
N GLU A 22 -25.19 -20.78 -8.65
CA GLU A 22 -23.71 -20.89 -8.53
C GLU A 22 -23.03 -19.60 -9.01
N LEU A 23 -22.15 -19.02 -8.16
CA LEU A 23 -21.21 -17.97 -8.53
C LEU A 23 -19.88 -18.62 -8.92
N ARG A 24 -19.51 -18.53 -10.19
CA ARG A 24 -18.22 -19.03 -10.71
C ARG A 24 -17.18 -17.94 -10.64
N VAL A 25 -16.07 -18.23 -9.94
CA VAL A 25 -15.00 -17.25 -9.67
C VAL A 25 -13.68 -17.82 -10.15
N ALA A 26 -12.96 -17.07 -10.98
CA ALA A 26 -11.57 -17.31 -11.31
C ALA A 26 -10.67 -16.68 -10.25
N THR A 27 -9.63 -17.38 -9.85
CA THR A 27 -8.63 -16.90 -8.89
C THR A 27 -7.23 -17.40 -9.25
N ARG A 28 -6.22 -17.01 -8.48
CA ARG A 28 -4.86 -17.56 -8.51
C ARG A 28 -4.61 -18.40 -7.26
N SER A 29 -3.79 -19.48 -7.40
CA SER A 29 -3.27 -20.16 -6.23
C SER A 29 -2.13 -19.35 -5.64
N SER A 30 -2.38 -18.74 -4.47
CA SER A 30 -1.42 -17.93 -3.72
C SER A 30 -1.95 -17.75 -2.31
N PRO A 31 -1.10 -17.67 -1.27
CA PRO A 31 -1.52 -17.32 0.09
C PRO A 31 -2.32 -16.03 0.17
N LEU A 32 -2.04 -15.08 -0.74
CA LEU A 32 -2.68 -13.77 -0.81
C LEU A 32 -3.92 -13.72 -1.73
N SER A 33 -4.38 -14.85 -2.24
CA SER A 33 -5.60 -14.95 -3.03
C SER A 33 -6.46 -16.14 -2.59
N TYR A 34 -5.99 -17.35 -2.91
CA TYR A 34 -6.68 -18.62 -2.63
C TYR A 34 -5.66 -19.75 -2.48
N TYR A 35 -5.78 -20.52 -1.43
CA TYR A 35 -5.00 -21.74 -1.22
C TYR A 35 -5.81 -22.78 -0.44
N LEU A 36 -5.33 -24.01 -0.43
CA LEU A 36 -5.85 -25.06 0.44
C LEU A 36 -4.91 -25.21 1.63
N ALA A 37 -5.44 -25.15 2.83
CA ALA A 37 -4.70 -25.47 4.05
C ALA A 37 -4.36 -26.98 4.07
N ASP A 38 -3.53 -27.41 5.01
CA ASP A 38 -3.06 -28.80 5.13
C ASP A 38 -4.20 -29.82 5.30
N ASP A 39 -5.33 -29.38 5.87
CA ASP A 39 -6.55 -30.18 6.02
C ASP A 39 -7.46 -30.16 4.79
N GLY A 40 -7.05 -29.49 3.70
CA GLY A 40 -7.81 -29.32 2.47
C GLY A 40 -8.87 -28.21 2.55
N THR A 41 -8.92 -27.43 3.63
CA THR A 41 -9.87 -26.31 3.77
C THR A 41 -9.46 -25.13 2.89
N PRO A 42 -10.36 -24.58 2.06
CA PRO A 42 -10.07 -23.40 1.27
C PRO A 42 -9.87 -22.17 2.16
N GLN A 43 -8.81 -21.41 1.89
CA GLN A 43 -8.45 -20.18 2.58
C GLN A 43 -7.95 -19.11 1.60
N GLY A 44 -7.77 -17.90 2.10
CA GLY A 44 -7.24 -16.76 1.37
C GLY A 44 -8.20 -15.57 1.36
N PRO A 45 -7.69 -14.33 1.27
CA PRO A 45 -8.51 -13.12 1.35
C PRO A 45 -9.55 -13.05 0.23
N GLU A 46 -9.17 -13.39 -0.99
CA GLU A 46 -10.07 -13.39 -2.14
C GLU A 46 -11.15 -14.47 -2.04
N TYR A 47 -10.80 -15.62 -1.46
CA TYR A 47 -11.78 -16.67 -1.16
C TYR A 47 -12.79 -16.21 -0.11
N ASP A 48 -12.35 -15.60 0.98
CA ASP A 48 -13.23 -15.12 2.04
C ASP A 48 -14.20 -14.05 1.53
N PHE A 49 -13.71 -13.11 0.73
CA PHE A 49 -14.56 -12.12 0.07
C PHE A 49 -15.56 -12.77 -0.90
N ALA A 50 -15.11 -13.65 -1.78
CA ALA A 50 -15.99 -14.30 -2.78
C ALA A 50 -17.02 -15.22 -2.13
N ARG A 51 -16.65 -15.96 -1.08
CA ARG A 51 -17.57 -16.82 -0.32
C ARG A 51 -18.70 -16.03 0.31
N ARG A 52 -18.36 -14.88 0.88
CA ARG A 52 -19.35 -14.00 1.49
C ARG A 52 -20.26 -13.38 0.44
N PHE A 53 -19.72 -12.88 -0.67
CA PHE A 53 -20.48 -12.32 -1.76
C PHE A 53 -21.47 -13.34 -2.35
N ALA A 54 -21.03 -14.60 -2.55
CA ALA A 54 -21.92 -15.69 -2.96
C ALA A 54 -23.05 -15.94 -1.94
N GLY A 55 -22.72 -15.86 -0.63
CA GLY A 55 -23.69 -15.95 0.45
C GLY A 55 -24.75 -14.85 0.41
N GLU A 56 -24.35 -13.59 0.15
CA GLU A 56 -25.30 -12.46 -0.01
C GLU A 56 -26.19 -12.62 -1.24
N LEU A 57 -25.68 -13.21 -2.32
CA LEU A 57 -26.47 -13.53 -3.49
C LEU A 57 -27.40 -14.75 -3.30
N GLY A 58 -27.19 -15.53 -2.22
CA GLY A 58 -27.96 -16.75 -1.93
C GLY A 58 -27.58 -17.93 -2.83
N VAL A 59 -26.34 -18.01 -3.31
CA VAL A 59 -25.86 -19.03 -4.24
C VAL A 59 -24.59 -19.73 -3.72
N LYS A 60 -24.24 -20.88 -4.31
CA LYS A 60 -22.99 -21.58 -4.00
C LYS A 60 -21.80 -20.89 -4.66
N LEU A 61 -20.66 -20.87 -3.97
CA LEU A 61 -19.40 -20.45 -4.55
C LEU A 61 -18.73 -21.62 -5.27
N LYS A 62 -18.26 -21.36 -6.50
CA LYS A 62 -17.37 -22.27 -7.24
C LYS A 62 -16.12 -21.53 -7.65
N ILE A 63 -15.02 -21.85 -6.98
CA ILE A 63 -13.69 -21.30 -7.26
C ILE A 63 -12.97 -22.17 -8.30
N THR A 64 -12.29 -21.52 -9.23
CA THR A 64 -11.44 -22.16 -10.23
C THR A 64 -10.09 -21.44 -10.26
N PRO A 65 -9.04 -22.03 -9.67
CA PRO A 65 -7.68 -21.51 -9.79
C PRO A 65 -7.21 -21.54 -11.25
N MET A 66 -6.60 -20.46 -11.70
CA MET A 66 -6.05 -20.29 -13.05
C MET A 66 -4.53 -20.13 -12.98
N ARG A 67 -3.82 -20.55 -14.04
CA ARG A 67 -2.35 -20.54 -14.07
C ARG A 67 -1.77 -19.17 -14.38
N SER A 68 -2.53 -18.34 -15.11
CA SER A 68 -2.04 -17.00 -15.52
C SER A 68 -3.16 -15.96 -15.51
N TYR A 69 -2.78 -14.69 -15.46
CA TYR A 69 -3.71 -13.57 -15.62
C TYR A 69 -4.43 -13.59 -16.98
N GLY A 70 -3.73 -14.02 -18.04
CA GLY A 70 -4.31 -14.19 -19.37
C GLY A 70 -5.46 -15.21 -19.39
N GLU A 71 -5.32 -16.35 -18.69
CA GLU A 71 -6.41 -17.33 -18.52
C GLU A 71 -7.61 -16.75 -17.78
N ILE A 72 -7.38 -15.96 -16.74
CA ILE A 72 -8.44 -15.27 -15.98
C ILE A 72 -9.23 -14.34 -16.89
N TYR A 73 -8.54 -13.47 -17.64
CA TYR A 73 -9.21 -12.53 -18.54
C TYR A 73 -9.94 -13.23 -19.70
N ALA A 74 -9.36 -14.27 -20.26
CA ALA A 74 -10.02 -15.09 -21.27
C ALA A 74 -11.27 -15.82 -20.71
N ALA A 75 -11.23 -16.28 -19.46
CA ALA A 75 -12.38 -16.90 -18.80
C ALA A 75 -13.52 -15.92 -18.55
N LEU A 76 -13.22 -14.66 -18.17
CA LEU A 76 -14.20 -13.59 -18.03
C LEU A 76 -14.83 -13.23 -19.37
N SER A 77 -14.01 -12.93 -20.38
CA SER A 77 -14.47 -12.52 -21.70
C SER A 77 -15.35 -13.57 -22.40
N SER A 78 -15.03 -14.86 -22.17
CA SER A 78 -15.83 -15.99 -22.71
C SER A 78 -17.07 -16.36 -21.89
N GLY A 79 -17.26 -15.77 -20.68
CA GLY A 79 -18.37 -16.10 -19.77
C GLY A 79 -18.22 -17.46 -19.08
N ARG A 80 -17.03 -18.08 -19.09
CA ARG A 80 -16.77 -19.32 -18.33
C ARG A 80 -16.85 -19.08 -16.82
N VAL A 81 -16.49 -17.88 -16.37
CA VAL A 81 -16.63 -17.41 -14.99
C VAL A 81 -17.37 -16.09 -14.97
N HIS A 82 -18.03 -15.79 -13.84
CA HIS A 82 -18.79 -14.57 -13.63
C HIS A 82 -17.91 -13.45 -13.06
N LEU A 83 -16.92 -13.83 -12.26
CA LEU A 83 -16.09 -12.94 -11.47
C LEU A 83 -14.63 -13.42 -11.48
N ALA A 84 -13.70 -12.49 -11.44
CA ALA A 84 -12.30 -12.73 -11.12
C ALA A 84 -11.95 -12.04 -9.80
N ALA A 85 -11.48 -12.85 -8.85
CA ALA A 85 -11.04 -12.45 -7.52
C ALA A 85 -9.65 -13.08 -7.28
N ALA A 86 -8.58 -12.33 -7.57
CA ALA A 86 -7.22 -12.84 -7.66
C ALA A 86 -6.14 -11.80 -7.34
N GLY A 87 -6.45 -10.80 -6.50
CA GLY A 87 -5.53 -9.70 -6.23
C GLY A 87 -5.20 -8.91 -7.50
N LEU A 88 -6.21 -8.67 -8.36
CA LEU A 88 -5.97 -8.07 -9.67
C LEU A 88 -5.66 -6.59 -9.55
N LYS A 89 -4.52 -6.18 -10.07
CA LYS A 89 -4.14 -4.77 -10.18
C LYS A 89 -4.87 -4.13 -11.35
N VAL A 90 -5.55 -3.00 -11.09
CA VAL A 90 -6.29 -2.26 -12.13
C VAL A 90 -5.29 -1.68 -13.12
N PRO A 91 -5.33 -2.09 -14.41
CA PRO A 91 -4.36 -1.62 -15.37
C PRO A 91 -4.66 -0.19 -15.84
N ALA A 92 -3.63 0.56 -16.21
CA ALA A 92 -3.78 1.91 -16.78
C ALA A 92 -4.55 1.92 -18.12
N ARG A 93 -4.51 0.81 -18.87
CA ARG A 93 -5.27 0.64 -20.12
C ARG A 93 -6.32 -0.45 -19.94
N SER A 94 -7.51 -0.23 -20.50
CA SER A 94 -8.60 -1.21 -20.47
C SER A 94 -8.19 -2.53 -21.13
N ILE A 95 -8.69 -3.64 -20.58
CA ILE A 95 -8.57 -4.97 -21.15
C ILE A 95 -9.88 -5.28 -21.87
N ALA A 96 -9.82 -5.67 -23.13
CA ALA A 96 -11.02 -5.96 -23.94
C ALA A 96 -11.86 -7.08 -23.29
N GLY A 97 -13.15 -6.85 -23.15
CA GLY A 97 -14.10 -7.79 -22.57
C GLY A 97 -14.06 -7.85 -21.03
N VAL A 98 -13.29 -6.98 -20.36
CA VAL A 98 -13.10 -6.98 -18.91
C VAL A 98 -13.38 -5.60 -18.32
N GLU A 99 -14.22 -5.54 -17.30
CA GLU A 99 -14.53 -4.37 -16.50
C GLU A 99 -14.07 -4.59 -15.06
N PHE A 100 -13.27 -3.66 -14.54
CA PHE A 100 -12.83 -3.69 -13.14
C PHE A 100 -13.88 -3.05 -12.23
N GLY A 101 -14.10 -3.67 -11.09
CA GLY A 101 -14.92 -3.15 -10.00
C GLY A 101 -14.25 -1.97 -9.27
N PRO A 102 -14.85 -1.49 -8.19
CA PRO A 102 -14.20 -0.48 -7.35
C PRO A 102 -12.97 -1.05 -6.66
N THR A 103 -12.01 -0.17 -6.41
CA THR A 103 -10.82 -0.48 -5.62
C THR A 103 -11.24 -0.84 -4.19
N TYR A 104 -10.81 -2.00 -3.71
CA TYR A 104 -11.02 -2.40 -2.32
C TYR A 104 -9.74 -2.29 -1.48
N GLN A 105 -8.56 -2.28 -2.11
CA GLN A 105 -7.26 -2.13 -1.47
C GLN A 105 -6.27 -1.41 -2.39
N ARG A 106 -5.28 -0.74 -1.81
CA ARG A 106 -4.12 -0.20 -2.52
C ARG A 106 -2.86 -0.85 -2.03
N VAL A 107 -1.92 -1.04 -2.94
CA VAL A 107 -0.60 -1.62 -2.66
C VAL A 107 0.47 -0.79 -3.35
N ARG A 108 1.67 -0.74 -2.78
CA ARG A 108 2.86 -0.19 -3.43
C ARG A 108 3.61 -1.29 -4.12
N GLU A 109 4.25 -0.99 -5.22
CA GLU A 109 5.13 -1.92 -5.92
C GLU A 109 6.58 -1.60 -5.58
N HIS A 110 7.36 -2.64 -5.28
CA HIS A 110 8.76 -2.54 -4.90
C HIS A 110 9.63 -3.37 -5.83
N LEU A 111 10.82 -2.88 -6.15
CA LEU A 111 11.89 -3.75 -6.61
C LEU A 111 12.52 -4.44 -5.40
N ASN A 112 12.58 -5.76 -5.43
CA ASN A 112 13.08 -6.58 -4.33
C ASN A 112 14.41 -7.22 -4.72
N TYR A 113 15.31 -7.35 -3.73
CA TYR A 113 16.64 -7.93 -3.89
C TYR A 113 17.05 -8.71 -2.63
N HIS A 114 18.05 -9.57 -2.74
CA HIS A 114 18.60 -10.30 -1.60
C HIS A 114 19.58 -9.43 -0.83
N ARG A 115 19.53 -9.46 0.50
CA ARG A 115 20.51 -8.85 1.38
C ARG A 115 21.91 -9.35 1.04
N GLY A 116 22.89 -8.46 0.98
CA GLY A 116 24.26 -8.76 0.60
C GLY A 116 24.55 -8.63 -0.90
N ALA A 117 23.53 -8.52 -1.75
CA ALA A 117 23.67 -8.05 -3.12
C ALA A 117 23.75 -6.52 -3.16
N MET A 118 24.22 -5.98 -4.28
CA MET A 118 24.29 -4.52 -4.47
C MET A 118 22.84 -3.98 -4.62
N ARG A 119 22.46 -3.04 -3.75
CA ARG A 119 21.16 -2.36 -3.82
C ARG A 119 21.12 -1.43 -5.04
N PRO A 120 20.24 -1.64 -6.03
CA PRO A 120 20.02 -0.67 -7.10
C PRO A 120 19.20 0.52 -6.59
N GLY A 121 19.56 1.73 -6.98
CA GLY A 121 18.81 2.95 -6.65
C GLY A 121 17.70 3.25 -7.67
N SER A 122 17.77 2.60 -8.85
CA SER A 122 16.80 2.76 -9.96
C SER A 122 16.86 1.57 -10.90
N LEU A 123 15.90 1.48 -11.83
CA LEU A 123 15.92 0.46 -12.89
C LEU A 123 17.18 0.52 -13.76
N ALA A 124 17.82 1.67 -13.90
CA ALA A 124 19.05 1.82 -14.67
C ALA A 124 20.24 1.14 -13.99
N ASP A 125 20.21 0.95 -12.67
CA ASP A 125 21.30 0.38 -11.89
C ASP A 125 21.27 -1.15 -11.86
N ILE A 126 20.19 -1.79 -12.34
CA ILE A 126 20.07 -3.25 -12.39
C ILE A 126 21.18 -3.87 -13.25
N GLY A 127 21.62 -3.14 -14.30
CA GLY A 127 22.73 -3.55 -15.14
C GLY A 127 22.49 -4.91 -15.82
N ASN A 128 23.40 -5.86 -15.57
CA ASN A 128 23.33 -7.24 -16.08
C ASN A 128 22.62 -8.19 -15.09
N GLY A 129 22.02 -7.69 -14.01
CA GLY A 129 21.31 -8.51 -13.06
C GLY A 129 20.03 -9.12 -13.66
N GLU A 130 19.68 -10.32 -13.21
CA GLU A 130 18.49 -11.03 -13.67
C GLU A 130 17.26 -10.48 -12.96
N LEU A 131 16.44 -9.70 -13.71
CA LEU A 131 15.12 -9.26 -13.27
C LEU A 131 14.06 -10.21 -13.82
N GLU A 132 13.34 -10.90 -12.95
CA GLU A 132 12.29 -11.82 -13.34
C GLU A 132 10.94 -11.41 -12.76
N ILE A 133 9.89 -11.50 -13.58
CA ILE A 133 8.52 -11.12 -13.21
C ILE A 133 7.51 -12.15 -13.75
N ALA A 134 6.34 -12.22 -13.11
CA ALA A 134 5.25 -13.06 -13.59
C ALA A 134 4.69 -12.50 -14.92
N ALA A 135 4.58 -13.37 -15.92
CA ALA A 135 4.09 -12.98 -17.24
C ALA A 135 2.65 -12.44 -17.22
N GLY A 136 2.41 -11.38 -18.01
CA GLY A 136 1.10 -10.73 -18.11
C GLY A 136 0.69 -9.95 -16.86
N SER A 137 1.57 -9.79 -15.88
CA SER A 137 1.36 -8.96 -14.69
C SER A 137 1.31 -7.46 -15.04
N SER A 138 0.93 -6.63 -14.07
CA SER A 138 1.06 -5.16 -14.17
C SER A 138 2.52 -4.74 -14.38
N HIS A 139 3.45 -5.48 -13.75
CA HIS A 139 4.90 -5.25 -13.79
C HIS A 139 5.46 -5.33 -15.22
N ALA A 140 5.05 -6.35 -16.00
CA ALA A 140 5.45 -6.51 -17.40
C ALA A 140 5.10 -5.26 -18.24
N ARG A 141 3.91 -4.69 -17.98
CA ARG A 141 3.48 -3.48 -18.67
C ARG A 141 4.26 -2.24 -18.21
N ALA A 142 4.51 -2.11 -16.92
CA ALA A 142 5.29 -1.01 -16.35
C ALA A 142 6.73 -1.02 -16.88
N LEU A 143 7.39 -2.19 -16.89
CA LEU A 143 8.73 -2.35 -17.45
C LEU A 143 8.78 -2.08 -18.95
N SER A 144 7.75 -2.50 -19.71
CA SER A 144 7.64 -2.18 -21.15
C SER A 144 7.57 -0.69 -21.40
N ALA A 145 6.86 0.07 -20.55
CA ALA A 145 6.83 1.53 -20.63
C ALA A 145 8.18 2.15 -20.22
N ALA A 146 8.82 1.64 -19.17
CA ALA A 146 10.14 2.11 -18.73
C ALA A 146 11.23 1.88 -19.78
N ARG A 147 11.14 0.80 -20.57
CA ARG A 147 12.08 0.50 -21.68
C ARG A 147 12.12 1.59 -22.75
N GLU A 148 11.06 2.38 -22.93
CA GLU A 148 11.07 3.51 -23.86
C GLU A 148 12.15 4.54 -23.50
N GLN A 149 12.46 4.69 -22.20
CA GLN A 149 13.49 5.59 -21.68
C GLN A 149 14.80 4.88 -21.33
N LEU A 150 14.73 3.57 -21.09
CA LEU A 150 15.86 2.70 -20.73
C LEU A 150 15.92 1.50 -21.69
N PRO A 151 16.40 1.68 -22.94
CA PRO A 151 16.41 0.62 -23.96
C PRO A 151 17.19 -0.63 -23.58
N GLU A 152 18.21 -0.48 -22.73
CA GLU A 152 19.04 -1.58 -22.20
C GLU A 152 18.36 -2.42 -21.12
N LEU A 153 17.18 -2.01 -20.63
CA LEU A 153 16.46 -2.73 -19.59
C LEU A 153 15.96 -4.08 -20.12
N VAL A 154 16.43 -5.15 -19.48
CA VAL A 154 16.09 -6.54 -19.80
C VAL A 154 15.42 -7.19 -18.62
N TRP A 155 14.42 -8.03 -18.85
CA TRP A 155 13.78 -8.88 -17.85
C TRP A 155 13.27 -10.17 -18.46
N VAL A 156 13.02 -11.15 -17.61
CA VAL A 156 12.42 -12.44 -17.96
C VAL A 156 10.95 -12.43 -17.50
N GLU A 157 10.04 -12.88 -18.36
CA GLU A 157 8.64 -13.10 -18.00
C GLU A 157 8.38 -14.60 -17.84
N ASP A 158 8.18 -15.05 -16.60
CA ASP A 158 7.79 -16.44 -16.33
C ASP A 158 6.26 -16.60 -16.37
N ALA A 159 5.79 -17.47 -17.27
CA ALA A 159 4.37 -17.76 -17.43
C ALA A 159 3.83 -18.80 -16.44
N THR A 160 4.70 -19.47 -15.70
CA THR A 160 4.37 -20.61 -14.84
C THR A 160 4.41 -20.29 -13.36
N THR A 161 5.03 -19.17 -12.98
CA THR A 161 5.26 -18.78 -11.60
C THR A 161 4.37 -17.61 -11.15
N ASN A 162 4.40 -17.30 -9.89
CA ASN A 162 3.73 -16.13 -9.28
C ASN A 162 4.75 -15.28 -8.52
N SER A 163 4.36 -14.09 -8.08
CA SER A 163 5.25 -13.16 -7.36
C SER A 163 5.85 -13.77 -6.09
N GLN A 164 5.11 -14.64 -5.40
CA GLN A 164 5.60 -15.30 -4.18
C GLN A 164 6.80 -16.20 -4.49
N ALA A 165 6.69 -17.09 -5.49
CA ALA A 165 7.79 -17.97 -5.88
C ALA A 165 8.99 -17.18 -6.43
N LEU A 166 8.76 -16.03 -7.08
CA LEU A 166 9.85 -15.12 -7.51
C LEU A 166 10.54 -14.47 -6.31
N LEU A 167 9.81 -14.08 -5.27
CA LEU A 167 10.40 -13.57 -4.02
C LEU A 167 11.22 -14.64 -3.32
N GLU A 168 10.75 -15.90 -3.29
CA GLU A 168 11.51 -17.04 -2.80
C GLU A 168 12.81 -17.22 -3.60
N GLY A 169 12.73 -17.12 -4.94
CA GLY A 169 13.91 -17.19 -5.83
C GLY A 169 14.92 -16.05 -5.54
N VAL A 170 14.45 -14.85 -5.23
CA VAL A 170 15.35 -13.76 -4.77
C VAL A 170 15.94 -14.07 -3.41
N ALA A 171 15.16 -14.62 -2.48
CA ALA A 171 15.64 -14.99 -1.15
C ALA A 171 16.72 -16.11 -1.22
N ASP A 172 16.55 -17.06 -2.12
CA ASP A 172 17.48 -18.17 -2.32
C ASP A 172 18.68 -17.81 -3.22
N GLY A 173 18.66 -16.59 -3.81
CA GLY A 173 19.71 -16.11 -4.71
C GLY A 173 19.74 -16.76 -6.08
N THR A 174 18.65 -17.38 -6.51
CA THR A 174 18.47 -17.94 -7.87
C THR A 174 18.03 -16.86 -8.87
N ILE A 175 17.49 -15.77 -8.39
CA ILE A 175 17.09 -14.57 -9.13
C ILE A 175 17.70 -13.36 -8.42
N ASP A 176 18.24 -12.39 -9.17
CA ASP A 176 18.80 -11.20 -8.54
C ASP A 176 17.71 -10.22 -8.08
N TYR A 177 16.66 -10.02 -8.90
CA TYR A 177 15.63 -9.04 -8.66
C TYR A 177 14.24 -9.54 -9.09
N THR A 178 13.23 -9.14 -8.33
CA THR A 178 11.82 -9.26 -8.76
C THR A 178 11.03 -8.03 -8.34
N ILE A 179 9.86 -7.83 -8.97
CA ILE A 179 8.90 -6.80 -8.56
C ILE A 179 7.74 -7.50 -7.85
N ALA A 180 7.46 -7.07 -6.64
CA ALA A 180 6.31 -7.52 -5.86
C ALA A 180 5.63 -6.32 -5.20
N ASP A 181 4.39 -6.49 -4.79
CA ASP A 181 3.72 -5.44 -4.03
C ASP A 181 3.94 -5.56 -2.52
N SER A 182 3.57 -4.52 -1.78
CA SER A 182 3.80 -4.41 -0.34
C SER A 182 3.21 -5.59 0.46
N THR A 183 2.10 -6.18 0.02
CA THR A 183 1.50 -7.33 0.70
C THR A 183 2.22 -8.63 0.37
N GLU A 184 2.63 -8.80 -0.89
CA GLU A 184 3.43 -9.94 -1.35
C GLU A 184 4.81 -9.95 -0.67
N PHE A 185 5.46 -8.77 -0.62
CA PHE A 185 6.74 -8.61 0.07
C PHE A 185 6.63 -8.90 1.57
N ALA A 186 5.66 -8.30 2.27
CA ALA A 186 5.52 -8.49 3.72
C ALA A 186 5.30 -9.97 4.07
N PHE A 187 4.46 -10.67 3.31
CA PHE A 187 4.24 -12.10 3.51
C PHE A 187 5.53 -12.92 3.31
N ALA A 188 6.29 -12.64 2.23
CA ALA A 188 7.54 -13.36 1.95
C ALA A 188 8.65 -12.99 2.95
N HIS A 189 8.72 -11.73 3.40
CA HIS A 189 9.75 -11.25 4.32
C HIS A 189 9.65 -11.90 5.71
N ASP A 190 8.45 -12.27 6.17
CA ASP A 190 8.27 -13.01 7.43
C ASP A 190 8.98 -14.39 7.39
N GLU A 191 8.97 -15.05 6.23
CA GLU A 191 9.62 -16.35 6.04
C GLU A 191 11.09 -16.20 5.60
N HIS A 192 11.41 -15.10 4.88
CA HIS A 192 12.72 -14.83 4.30
C HIS A 192 13.25 -13.45 4.74
N PRO A 193 13.80 -13.33 5.97
CA PRO A 193 14.24 -12.04 6.51
C PRO A 193 15.40 -11.38 5.76
N ASP A 194 15.99 -12.05 4.77
CA ASP A 194 17.06 -11.52 3.93
C ASP A 194 16.56 -10.87 2.63
N LEU A 195 15.26 -10.91 2.37
CA LEU A 195 14.63 -10.08 1.33
C LEU A 195 14.72 -8.60 1.71
N ARG A 196 14.95 -7.74 0.71
CA ARG A 196 15.02 -6.27 0.89
C ARG A 196 14.31 -5.55 -0.23
N ILE A 197 13.78 -4.39 0.10
CA ILE A 197 13.26 -3.43 -0.88
C ILE A 197 14.42 -2.56 -1.35
N ALA A 198 14.65 -2.54 -2.66
CA ALA A 198 15.64 -1.66 -3.27
C ALA A 198 15.09 -0.24 -3.38
N PHE A 199 13.93 -0.10 -3.99
CA PHE A 199 13.20 1.17 -4.12
C PHE A 199 11.71 0.91 -4.43
N ASP A 200 10.88 1.91 -4.16
CA ASP A 200 9.46 1.92 -4.49
C ASP A 200 9.24 2.42 -5.92
N PHE A 201 8.32 1.80 -6.65
CA PHE A 201 7.81 2.38 -7.89
C PHE A 201 6.88 3.56 -7.59
N PRO A 202 6.89 4.61 -8.42
CA PRO A 202 6.03 5.77 -8.20
C PRO A 202 4.53 5.42 -8.19
N GLY A 203 3.81 5.95 -7.22
CA GLY A 203 2.37 5.75 -7.08
C GLY A 203 2.00 4.44 -6.38
N SER A 204 0.69 4.23 -6.23
CA SER A 204 0.13 3.00 -5.68
C SER A 204 -0.72 2.28 -6.72
N GLN A 205 -0.79 0.96 -6.64
CA GLN A 205 -1.64 0.14 -7.48
C GLN A 205 -2.97 -0.16 -6.77
N SER A 206 -4.06 -0.12 -7.51
CA SER A 206 -5.39 -0.42 -6.99
C SER A 206 -5.71 -1.89 -7.22
N LEU A 207 -6.06 -2.62 -6.16
CA LEU A 207 -6.61 -3.96 -6.26
C LEU A 207 -8.13 -3.88 -6.44
N ALA A 208 -8.64 -4.61 -7.41
CA ALA A 208 -10.08 -4.70 -7.68
C ALA A 208 -10.46 -6.06 -8.24
N TRP A 209 -11.69 -6.48 -7.99
CA TRP A 209 -12.29 -7.58 -8.72
C TRP A 209 -12.57 -7.17 -10.15
N ALA A 210 -12.71 -8.15 -11.04
CA ALA A 210 -13.06 -7.92 -12.43
C ALA A 210 -14.21 -8.83 -12.87
N ALA A 211 -15.01 -8.35 -13.80
CA ALA A 211 -16.10 -9.08 -14.43
C ALA A 211 -16.12 -8.83 -15.93
N SER A 212 -17.03 -9.45 -16.69
CA SER A 212 -17.21 -9.12 -18.08
C SER A 212 -17.82 -7.72 -18.24
N ASP A 213 -17.30 -6.92 -19.19
CA ASP A 213 -17.80 -5.59 -19.55
C ASP A 213 -19.24 -5.60 -20.12
N ARG A 214 -19.76 -6.78 -20.45
CA ARG A 214 -21.14 -6.96 -20.92
C ARG A 214 -22.20 -6.69 -19.86
N TYR A 215 -21.83 -6.65 -18.57
CA TYR A 215 -22.73 -6.61 -17.43
C TYR A 215 -22.35 -5.47 -16.46
N PRO A 216 -22.54 -4.19 -16.86
CA PRO A 216 -22.15 -3.05 -16.03
C PRO A 216 -22.88 -2.99 -14.67
N GLU A 217 -24.08 -3.60 -14.58
CA GLU A 217 -24.82 -3.71 -13.33
C GLU A 217 -24.10 -4.60 -12.29
N PHE A 218 -23.31 -5.58 -12.75
CA PHE A 218 -22.54 -6.43 -11.85
C PHE A 218 -21.41 -5.65 -11.18
N ARG A 219 -20.82 -4.66 -11.88
CA ARG A 219 -19.88 -3.72 -11.29
C ARG A 219 -20.52 -2.91 -10.15
N GLN A 220 -21.77 -2.48 -10.32
CA GLN A 220 -22.49 -1.77 -9.25
C GLN A 220 -22.71 -2.69 -8.04
N ALA A 221 -23.04 -3.96 -8.26
CA ALA A 221 -23.19 -4.95 -7.18
C ALA A 221 -21.89 -5.18 -6.42
N MET A 222 -20.75 -5.32 -7.12
CA MET A 222 -19.42 -5.38 -6.49
C MET A 222 -19.15 -4.11 -5.66
N GLY A 223 -19.55 -2.93 -6.18
CA GLY A 223 -19.41 -1.66 -5.49
C GLY A 223 -20.20 -1.58 -4.19
N ALA A 224 -21.47 -1.97 -4.23
CA ALA A 224 -22.31 -2.02 -3.05
C ALA A 224 -21.78 -3.01 -2.00
N TYR A 225 -21.30 -4.16 -2.46
CA TYR A 225 -20.69 -5.18 -1.60
C TYR A 225 -19.45 -4.66 -0.86
N PHE A 226 -18.45 -4.14 -1.56
CA PHE A 226 -17.26 -3.63 -0.90
C PHE A 226 -17.54 -2.39 -0.04
N ALA A 227 -18.48 -1.54 -0.42
CA ALA A 227 -18.93 -0.44 0.42
C ALA A 227 -19.56 -0.94 1.74
N SER A 228 -20.34 -2.02 1.69
CA SER A 228 -20.91 -2.67 2.88
C SER A 228 -19.81 -3.25 3.79
N LEU A 229 -18.84 -3.96 3.21
CA LEU A 229 -17.70 -4.50 3.96
C LEU A 229 -16.85 -3.40 4.63
N HIS A 230 -16.69 -2.29 3.93
CA HIS A 230 -15.97 -1.14 4.48
C HIS A 230 -16.73 -0.50 5.65
N GLN A 231 -18.07 -0.31 5.51
CA GLN A 231 -18.90 0.27 6.55
C GLN A 231 -18.99 -0.62 7.81
N SER A 232 -19.02 -1.94 7.62
CA SER A 232 -19.07 -2.90 8.74
C SER A 232 -17.70 -3.13 9.42
N GLY A 233 -16.60 -2.65 8.84
CA GLY A 233 -15.24 -2.94 9.29
C GLY A 233 -14.72 -4.32 8.91
N GLU A 234 -15.49 -5.11 8.18
CA GLU A 234 -15.11 -6.48 7.82
C GLU A 234 -14.05 -6.54 6.73
N LEU A 235 -14.00 -5.54 5.84
CA LEU A 235 -12.90 -5.40 4.90
C LEU A 235 -11.56 -5.33 5.65
N ALA A 236 -11.48 -4.45 6.66
CA ALA A 236 -10.30 -4.31 7.49
C ALA A 236 -9.99 -5.60 8.28
N ALA A 237 -11.01 -6.31 8.77
CA ALA A 237 -10.81 -7.57 9.50
C ALA A 237 -10.22 -8.68 8.62
N VAL A 238 -10.65 -8.79 7.34
CA VAL A 238 -10.08 -9.75 6.39
C VAL A 238 -8.66 -9.32 6.00
N VAL A 239 -8.45 -8.05 5.68
CA VAL A 239 -7.12 -7.51 5.36
C VAL A 239 -6.14 -7.78 6.51
N ASN A 240 -6.50 -7.45 7.76
CA ASN A 240 -5.65 -7.70 8.92
C ASN A 240 -5.36 -9.18 9.16
N ARG A 241 -6.31 -10.06 8.86
CA ARG A 241 -6.12 -11.51 9.02
C ARG A 241 -5.02 -12.05 8.12
N TYR A 242 -4.97 -11.62 6.86
CA TYR A 242 -4.07 -12.17 5.84
C TYR A 242 -2.82 -11.33 5.59
N TYR A 243 -2.90 -10.03 5.86
CA TYR A 243 -1.83 -9.06 5.63
C TYR A 243 -1.37 -8.35 6.91
N GLY A 244 -1.80 -8.85 8.10
CA GLY A 244 -1.57 -8.21 9.42
C GLY A 244 -0.11 -7.99 9.80
N HIS A 245 0.83 -8.55 9.04
CA HIS A 245 2.26 -8.30 9.13
C HIS A 245 2.77 -7.35 8.04
N SER A 246 1.90 -6.93 7.10
CA SER A 246 2.26 -5.94 6.11
C SER A 246 2.27 -4.54 6.72
N GLU A 247 3.21 -3.72 6.30
CA GLU A 247 3.31 -2.30 6.67
C GLU A 247 2.03 -1.52 6.36
N ASP A 248 1.19 -2.01 5.44
CA ASP A 248 -0.09 -1.45 5.03
C ASP A 248 -1.28 -1.95 5.89
N ALA A 249 -1.07 -2.77 6.93
CA ALA A 249 -2.14 -3.38 7.74
C ALA A 249 -2.85 -2.42 8.71
N GLU A 250 -2.44 -1.16 8.83
CA GLU A 250 -3.10 -0.14 9.64
C GLU A 250 -4.43 0.39 9.05
N PHE A 251 -4.99 -0.28 8.05
CA PHE A 251 -6.34 0.00 7.54
C PHE A 251 -7.47 -0.16 8.59
N ALA A 252 -7.17 -0.63 9.79
CA ALA A 252 -8.16 -0.72 10.87
C ALA A 252 -8.74 0.65 11.27
N GLU A 253 -7.99 1.75 11.11
CA GLU A 253 -8.47 3.13 11.33
C GLU A 253 -9.04 3.81 10.07
N ALA A 254 -8.98 3.18 8.91
CA ALA A 254 -9.42 3.78 7.65
C ALA A 254 -10.86 4.32 7.66
N PRO A 255 -11.87 3.69 8.28
CA PRO A 255 -13.23 4.24 8.34
C PRO A 255 -13.28 5.57 9.10
N ASP A 256 -12.59 5.66 10.23
CA ASP A 256 -12.53 6.88 11.04
C ASP A 256 -11.70 7.97 10.34
N PHE A 257 -10.60 7.60 9.71
CA PHE A 257 -9.79 8.50 8.92
C PHE A 257 -10.59 9.10 7.77
N MET A 258 -11.28 8.29 6.96
CA MET A 258 -12.09 8.74 5.82
C MET A 258 -13.27 9.62 6.25
N ARG A 259 -13.90 9.32 7.39
CA ARG A 259 -14.90 10.20 7.99
C ARG A 259 -14.29 11.56 8.34
N HIS A 260 -13.08 11.58 8.89
CA HIS A 260 -12.38 12.82 9.21
C HIS A 260 -11.85 13.55 7.97
N VAL A 261 -11.47 12.85 6.92
CA VAL A 261 -11.16 13.45 5.60
C VAL A 261 -12.33 14.23 5.05
N GLN A 262 -13.57 13.76 5.25
CA GLN A 262 -14.76 14.46 4.81
C GLN A 262 -15.21 15.59 5.76
N SER A 263 -14.99 15.43 7.08
CA SER A 263 -15.56 16.34 8.09
C SER A 263 -14.56 17.33 8.70
N ARG A 264 -13.29 16.95 8.86
CA ARG A 264 -12.27 17.78 9.53
C ARG A 264 -11.24 18.34 8.57
N LEU A 265 -10.71 17.53 7.64
CA LEU A 265 -9.68 17.97 6.72
C LEU A 265 -10.06 19.22 5.91
N PRO A 266 -11.30 19.40 5.42
CA PRO A 266 -11.67 20.60 4.67
C PRO A 266 -11.46 21.91 5.45
N LEU A 267 -11.50 21.86 6.78
CA LEU A 267 -11.28 23.04 7.65
C LEU A 267 -9.80 23.49 7.62
N TYR A 268 -8.87 22.59 7.30
CA TYR A 268 -7.43 22.80 7.45
C TYR A 268 -6.66 22.62 6.15
N LYS A 269 -7.24 22.00 5.12
CA LYS A 269 -6.56 21.61 3.87
C LYS A 269 -5.78 22.76 3.26
N LYS A 270 -6.41 23.93 3.14
CA LYS A 270 -5.77 25.12 2.59
C LYS A 270 -4.48 25.51 3.35
N TRP A 271 -4.47 25.37 4.67
CA TRP A 271 -3.29 25.70 5.48
C TRP A 271 -2.20 24.61 5.35
N PHE A 272 -2.58 23.35 5.16
CA PHE A 272 -1.62 22.31 4.82
C PHE A 272 -0.98 22.55 3.46
N GLU A 273 -1.75 22.94 2.45
CA GLU A 273 -1.25 23.28 1.11
C GLU A 273 -0.29 24.50 1.19
N GLU A 274 -0.68 25.59 1.85
CA GLU A 274 0.17 26.78 2.04
C GLU A 274 1.45 26.46 2.81
N ALA A 275 1.38 25.62 3.86
CA ALA A 275 2.54 25.21 4.65
C ALA A 275 3.48 24.27 3.89
N ALA A 276 2.93 23.43 3.02
CA ALA A 276 3.67 22.53 2.14
C ALA A 276 4.49 23.34 1.13
N ASP A 277 3.89 24.33 0.50
CA ASP A 277 4.58 25.25 -0.42
C ASP A 277 5.74 25.98 0.29
N GLU A 278 5.51 26.53 1.51
CA GLU A 278 6.54 27.21 2.31
C GLU A 278 7.69 26.27 2.69
N SER A 279 7.38 25.00 2.99
CA SER A 279 8.36 24.02 3.47
C SER A 279 8.94 23.12 2.39
N SER A 280 8.46 23.20 1.13
CA SER A 280 8.81 22.30 0.01
C SER A 280 8.58 20.82 0.39
N GLN A 281 7.39 20.53 0.92
CA GLN A 281 6.94 19.19 1.30
C GLN A 281 5.62 18.86 0.57
N ASP A 282 5.19 17.61 0.58
CA ASP A 282 3.85 17.25 0.13
C ASP A 282 2.82 17.62 1.21
N TRP A 283 1.75 18.31 0.83
CA TRP A 283 0.68 18.68 1.78
C TRP A 283 0.00 17.44 2.39
N ARG A 284 -0.04 16.32 1.66
CA ARG A 284 -0.63 15.07 2.13
C ARG A 284 0.22 14.48 3.25
N LEU A 285 1.54 14.54 3.12
CA LEU A 285 2.47 14.13 4.17
C LEU A 285 2.25 14.96 5.44
N LEU A 286 2.17 16.29 5.32
CA LEU A 286 1.91 17.15 6.47
C LEU A 286 0.53 16.91 7.10
N ALA A 287 -0.50 16.66 6.28
CA ALA A 287 -1.83 16.33 6.76
C ALA A 287 -1.86 14.96 7.44
N ALA A 288 -1.15 13.97 6.91
CA ALA A 288 -1.00 12.64 7.51
C ALA A 288 -0.30 12.71 8.87
N ILE A 289 0.80 13.47 8.98
CA ILE A 289 1.45 13.77 10.28
C ILE A 289 0.44 14.38 11.25
N GLY A 290 -0.28 15.43 10.85
CA GLY A 290 -1.27 16.08 11.72
C GLY A 290 -2.42 15.14 12.12
N TYR A 291 -2.77 14.19 11.28
CA TYR A 291 -3.76 13.16 11.65
C TYR A 291 -3.20 12.16 12.67
N GLN A 292 -2.00 11.67 12.44
CA GLN A 292 -1.32 10.77 13.38
C GLN A 292 -1.16 11.41 14.76
N GLU A 293 -0.84 12.69 14.81
CA GLU A 293 -0.61 13.42 16.06
C GLU A 293 -1.90 13.68 16.86
N SER A 294 -2.99 14.04 16.20
CA SER A 294 -4.17 14.57 16.90
C SER A 294 -5.52 14.13 16.30
N LYS A 295 -5.54 13.34 15.24
CA LYS A 295 -6.73 13.10 14.40
C LYS A 295 -7.34 14.44 13.91
N TRP A 296 -6.47 15.42 13.62
CA TRP A 296 -6.81 16.82 13.28
C TRP A 296 -7.66 17.52 14.37
N ASN A 297 -7.37 17.27 15.63
CA ASN A 297 -8.01 17.98 16.76
C ASN A 297 -7.09 19.10 17.25
N PRO A 298 -7.44 20.40 17.05
CA PRO A 298 -6.58 21.51 17.48
C PRO A 298 -6.48 21.66 19.00
N ARG A 299 -7.37 21.01 19.76
CA ARG A 299 -7.35 21.05 21.24
C ARG A 299 -6.65 19.84 21.86
N ALA A 300 -6.01 18.99 21.04
CA ALA A 300 -5.30 17.83 21.56
C ALA A 300 -4.13 18.27 22.45
N ALA A 301 -3.98 17.57 23.55
CA ALA A 301 -2.87 17.73 24.48
C ALA A 301 -2.40 16.33 24.91
N SER A 302 -1.09 16.07 24.83
CA SER A 302 -0.51 14.82 25.28
C SER A 302 -0.08 14.91 26.75
N GLY A 303 0.09 13.74 27.39
CA GLY A 303 0.64 13.65 28.75
C GLY A 303 2.07 14.18 28.88
N SER A 304 2.81 14.28 27.76
CA SER A 304 4.15 14.86 27.70
C SER A 304 4.17 16.37 27.45
N GLY A 305 3.00 17.01 27.35
CA GLY A 305 2.87 18.46 27.17
C GLY A 305 2.96 18.93 25.71
N ALA A 306 2.83 18.04 24.73
CA ALA A 306 2.68 18.43 23.34
C ALA A 306 1.25 18.90 23.08
N LEU A 307 1.06 19.94 22.24
CA LEU A 307 -0.19 20.65 22.07
C LEU A 307 -0.55 20.82 20.59
N GLY A 308 -1.85 20.87 20.36
CA GLY A 308 -2.45 21.28 19.11
C GLY A 308 -2.43 20.21 18.02
N LEU A 309 -2.74 20.64 16.81
CA LEU A 309 -2.99 19.78 15.66
C LEU A 309 -1.75 18.96 15.27
N MET A 310 -0.55 19.54 15.37
CA MET A 310 0.74 18.91 15.04
C MET A 310 1.55 18.49 16.29
N GLN A 311 0.92 18.48 17.48
CA GLN A 311 1.52 18.07 18.77
C GLN A 311 2.91 18.67 19.02
N LEU A 312 3.02 19.99 18.93
CA LEU A 312 4.28 20.68 19.23
C LEU A 312 4.46 20.80 20.74
N THR A 313 5.61 20.37 21.26
CA THR A 313 6.03 20.72 22.62
C THR A 313 6.34 22.22 22.72
N MET A 314 6.35 22.80 23.91
CA MET A 314 6.73 24.21 24.07
C MET A 314 8.14 24.51 23.55
N GLN A 315 9.06 23.54 23.67
CA GLN A 315 10.41 23.66 23.15
C GLN A 315 10.43 23.71 21.62
N SER A 316 9.75 22.76 20.95
CA SER A 316 9.67 22.72 19.48
C SER A 316 8.89 23.94 18.96
N ALA A 317 7.78 24.33 19.60
CA ALA A 317 7.03 25.52 19.24
C ALA A 317 7.89 26.80 19.28
N THR A 318 8.68 26.98 20.34
CA THR A 318 9.62 28.10 20.46
C THR A 318 10.68 28.06 19.36
N ALA A 319 11.28 26.89 19.08
CA ALA A 319 12.30 26.74 18.05
C ALA A 319 11.80 27.11 16.66
N VAL A 320 10.52 26.83 16.36
CA VAL A 320 9.89 27.16 15.06
C VAL A 320 9.03 28.43 15.10
N LYS A 321 9.15 29.26 16.15
CA LYS A 321 8.49 30.55 16.31
C LYS A 321 6.95 30.45 16.27
N VAL A 322 6.39 29.47 16.98
CA VAL A 322 4.94 29.32 17.21
C VAL A 322 4.60 29.88 18.58
N ALA A 323 3.77 30.90 18.62
CA ALA A 323 3.33 31.55 19.87
C ALA A 323 2.19 30.78 20.56
N ASN A 324 1.28 30.19 19.77
CA ASN A 324 0.15 29.44 20.26
C ASN A 324 0.02 28.09 19.46
N PRO A 325 0.52 26.96 19.98
CA PRO A 325 0.41 25.68 19.30
C PRO A 325 -1.03 25.12 19.23
N THR A 326 -1.99 25.66 20.00
CA THR A 326 -3.41 25.27 19.88
C THR A 326 -4.18 26.06 18.82
N ASP A 327 -3.60 27.13 18.26
CA ASP A 327 -4.10 27.75 17.05
C ASP A 327 -3.81 26.85 15.85
N PRO A 328 -4.85 26.41 15.10
CA PRO A 328 -4.67 25.40 14.05
C PRO A 328 -3.68 25.84 12.96
N ARG A 329 -3.75 27.11 12.55
CA ARG A 329 -2.85 27.61 11.49
C ARG A 329 -1.41 27.67 11.98
N GLN A 330 -1.18 28.22 13.18
CA GLN A 330 0.17 28.27 13.75
C GLN A 330 0.73 26.86 13.98
N SER A 331 -0.11 25.91 14.43
CA SER A 331 0.27 24.52 14.63
C SER A 331 0.72 23.87 13.33
N ILE A 332 -0.04 23.99 12.25
CA ILE A 332 0.26 23.43 10.94
C ILE A 332 1.57 23.99 10.38
N PHE A 333 1.70 25.32 10.32
CA PHE A 333 2.92 25.96 9.81
C PHE A 333 4.14 25.66 10.68
N GLY A 334 3.94 25.60 12.00
CA GLY A 334 4.98 25.23 12.95
C GLY A 334 5.42 23.78 12.77
N GLY A 335 4.47 22.87 12.66
CA GLY A 335 4.75 21.43 12.42
C GLY A 335 5.51 21.20 11.11
N ALA A 336 5.10 21.88 10.03
CA ALA A 336 5.77 21.81 8.74
C ALA A 336 7.24 22.31 8.83
N ARG A 337 7.48 23.44 9.48
CA ARG A 337 8.84 23.96 9.72
C ARG A 337 9.65 23.02 10.61
N TYR A 338 9.04 22.44 11.64
CA TYR A 338 9.71 21.50 12.53
C TYR A 338 10.10 20.22 11.77
N PHE A 339 9.19 19.62 11.02
CA PHE A 339 9.48 18.46 10.18
C PHE A 339 10.60 18.76 9.18
N ARG A 340 10.52 19.88 8.46
CA ARG A 340 11.59 20.29 7.55
C ARG A 340 12.94 20.42 8.24
N SER A 341 12.97 20.97 9.46
CA SER A 341 14.22 21.12 10.22
C SER A 341 14.84 19.78 10.60
N ILE A 342 14.03 18.76 10.85
CA ILE A 342 14.45 17.39 11.10
C ILE A 342 14.94 16.75 9.80
N TYR A 343 14.15 16.84 8.74
CA TYR A 343 14.50 16.30 7.42
C TYR A 343 15.86 16.81 6.92
N GLN A 344 16.15 18.08 7.16
CA GLN A 344 17.47 18.67 6.80
C GLN A 344 18.63 18.13 7.62
N LYS A 345 18.41 17.53 8.79
CA LYS A 345 19.45 16.86 9.59
C LYS A 345 19.80 15.47 9.07
N ILE A 346 18.84 14.79 8.41
CA ILE A 346 19.11 13.50 7.80
C ILE A 346 20.11 13.71 6.65
N PRO A 347 21.21 12.92 6.59
CA PRO A 347 22.24 13.11 5.58
C PRO A 347 21.67 13.13 4.15
N ALA A 348 22.20 14.03 3.32
CA ALA A 348 21.70 14.25 1.98
C ALA A 348 21.94 13.08 1.01
N HIS A 349 22.85 12.17 1.35
CA HIS A 349 23.12 10.96 0.57
C HIS A 349 22.12 9.82 0.84
N VAL A 350 21.36 9.91 1.93
CA VAL A 350 20.24 8.96 2.18
C VAL A 350 19.21 9.15 1.09
N PRO A 351 18.89 8.10 0.31
CA PRO A 351 17.92 8.23 -0.80
C PRO A 351 16.49 8.41 -0.30
N GLU A 352 15.60 8.91 -1.15
CA GLU A 352 14.16 8.77 -0.93
C GLU A 352 13.72 7.34 -1.32
N PRO A 353 12.73 6.79 -0.61
CA PRO A 353 11.93 7.41 0.47
C PRO A 353 12.54 7.30 1.87
N ASP A 354 13.65 6.59 2.06
CA ASP A 354 14.26 6.31 3.37
C ASP A 354 14.52 7.60 4.16
N ARG A 355 14.98 8.64 3.48
CA ARG A 355 15.24 9.95 4.10
C ARG A 355 14.00 10.55 4.75
N THR A 356 12.85 10.43 4.08
CA THR A 356 11.56 10.86 4.62
C THR A 356 11.14 9.98 5.81
N TRP A 357 11.37 8.66 5.74
CA TRP A 357 11.02 7.74 6.84
C TRP A 357 11.86 7.99 8.08
N PHE A 358 13.16 8.23 7.93
CA PHE A 358 14.01 8.65 9.06
C PHE A 358 13.56 9.98 9.66
N ALA A 359 13.13 10.93 8.83
CA ALA A 359 12.63 12.21 9.35
C ALA A 359 11.31 12.04 10.12
N LEU A 360 10.41 11.16 9.68
CA LEU A 360 9.17 10.83 10.40
C LEU A 360 9.47 10.14 11.74
N ALA A 361 10.34 9.13 11.74
CA ALA A 361 10.78 8.49 12.99
C ALA A 361 11.38 9.50 13.96
N ALA A 362 12.24 10.39 13.45
CA ALA A 362 12.86 11.43 14.26
C ALA A 362 11.87 12.52 14.73
N TYR A 363 10.79 12.74 14.02
CA TYR A 363 9.69 13.62 14.48
C TYR A 363 9.02 13.04 15.72
N ASN A 364 8.82 11.72 15.76
CA ASN A 364 8.17 11.00 16.86
C ASN A 364 9.12 10.82 18.08
N ILE A 365 10.31 10.24 17.89
CA ILE A 365 11.20 9.80 18.98
C ILE A 365 12.39 10.74 19.22
N GLY A 366 12.64 11.64 18.29
CA GLY A 366 13.82 12.52 18.31
C GLY A 366 14.98 12.01 17.47
N TYR A 367 15.67 12.95 16.81
CA TYR A 367 16.76 12.67 15.88
C TYR A 367 17.89 11.83 16.51
N GLY A 368 18.25 12.10 17.77
CA GLY A 368 19.34 11.39 18.44
C GLY A 368 19.11 9.89 18.55
N HIS A 369 17.88 9.45 18.84
CA HIS A 369 17.55 8.02 18.93
C HIS A 369 17.52 7.32 17.58
N VAL A 370 17.15 8.04 16.51
CA VAL A 370 17.26 7.51 15.15
C VAL A 370 18.73 7.31 14.78
N GLU A 371 19.62 8.25 15.11
CA GLU A 371 21.05 8.08 14.91
C GLU A 371 21.62 6.93 15.76
N ASP A 372 21.16 6.74 16.98
CA ASP A 372 21.54 5.59 17.81
C ASP A 372 21.19 4.27 17.11
N ALA A 373 19.98 4.16 16.55
CA ALA A 373 19.56 2.97 15.80
C ALA A 373 20.39 2.76 14.53
N ARG A 374 20.71 3.84 13.77
CA ARG A 374 21.58 3.79 12.60
C ARG A 374 22.98 3.30 12.95
N VAL A 375 23.53 3.75 14.07
CA VAL A 375 24.85 3.29 14.56
C VAL A 375 24.79 1.81 14.97
N LEU A 376 23.72 1.36 15.62
CA LEU A 376 23.55 -0.06 15.97
C LEU A 376 23.44 -0.93 14.72
N ALA A 377 22.64 -0.51 13.71
CA ALA A 377 22.53 -1.18 12.42
C ALA A 377 23.90 -1.31 11.74
N GLN A 378 24.65 -0.21 11.65
CA GLN A 378 26.00 -0.21 11.08
C GLN A 378 26.98 -1.16 11.80
N ARG A 379 26.94 -1.20 13.14
CA ARG A 379 27.77 -2.13 13.94
C ARG A 379 27.38 -3.59 13.70
N ALA A 380 26.14 -3.86 13.39
CA ALA A 380 25.63 -5.18 13.02
C ALA A 380 25.88 -5.56 11.55
N GLY A 381 26.58 -4.70 10.78
CA GLY A 381 26.87 -4.93 9.36
C GLY A 381 25.67 -4.65 8.45
N ARG A 382 24.68 -3.87 8.93
CA ARG A 382 23.51 -3.45 8.18
C ARG A 382 23.74 -2.08 7.54
N ASP A 383 22.94 -1.75 6.55
CA ASP A 383 22.99 -0.44 5.90
C ASP A 383 22.34 0.63 6.80
N PRO A 384 23.12 1.60 7.35
CA PRO A 384 22.58 2.64 8.20
C PRO A 384 21.72 3.67 7.45
N ASP A 385 21.74 3.64 6.11
CA ASP A 385 20.97 4.55 5.26
C ASP A 385 19.69 3.91 4.70
N SER A 386 19.47 2.63 4.98
CA SER A 386 18.23 1.89 4.66
C SER A 386 17.26 1.93 5.85
N TRP A 387 16.04 2.43 5.62
CA TRP A 387 14.98 2.41 6.63
C TRP A 387 14.66 0.98 7.07
N ASP A 388 14.57 0.04 6.13
CA ASP A 388 14.23 -1.36 6.44
C ASP A 388 15.27 -2.03 7.33
N ASP A 389 16.54 -1.69 7.16
CA ASP A 389 17.59 -2.20 8.05
C ASP A 389 17.57 -1.53 9.43
N VAL A 390 17.39 -0.22 9.49
CA VAL A 390 17.46 0.55 10.74
C VAL A 390 16.20 0.38 11.59
N ARG A 391 15.02 0.22 11.00
CA ARG A 391 13.77 0.01 11.73
C ARG A 391 13.80 -1.21 12.66
N GLU A 392 14.58 -2.25 12.32
CA GLU A 392 14.77 -3.43 13.17
C GLU A 392 15.52 -3.11 14.48
N PHE A 393 16.37 -2.07 14.49
CA PHE A 393 17.17 -1.66 15.64
C PHE A 393 16.49 -0.62 16.54
N LEU A 394 15.49 0.09 16.04
CA LEU A 394 14.72 1.04 16.85
C LEU A 394 14.09 0.38 18.08
N PRO A 395 13.35 -0.75 17.97
CA PRO A 395 12.77 -1.43 19.15
C PRO A 395 13.80 -1.88 20.18
N LEU A 396 15.04 -2.14 19.77
CA LEU A 396 16.12 -2.56 20.67
C LEU A 396 16.52 -1.44 21.64
N LEU A 397 16.26 -0.17 21.34
CA LEU A 397 16.52 0.96 22.23
C LEU A 397 15.69 0.95 23.52
N SER A 398 14.71 0.06 23.65
CA SER A 398 14.00 -0.19 24.90
C SER A 398 14.68 -1.22 25.81
N GLN A 399 15.68 -1.94 25.31
CA GLN A 399 16.37 -3.03 26.01
C GLN A 399 17.71 -2.55 26.58
N GLU A 400 17.97 -2.84 27.88
CA GLU A 400 19.14 -2.34 28.61
C GLU A 400 20.46 -2.69 27.93
N GLN A 401 20.59 -3.91 27.44
CA GLN A 401 21.79 -4.38 26.75
C GLN A 401 22.15 -3.58 25.49
N TRP A 402 21.18 -2.88 24.89
CA TRP A 402 21.38 -2.08 23.68
C TRP A 402 21.47 -0.58 23.98
N TYR A 403 20.50 -0.02 24.74
CA TYR A 403 20.50 1.43 24.95
C TYR A 403 21.69 1.93 25.80
N THR A 404 22.30 1.08 26.64
CA THR A 404 23.54 1.43 27.36
C THR A 404 24.77 1.60 26.47
N GLN A 405 24.69 1.13 25.22
CA GLN A 405 25.73 1.24 24.21
C GLN A 405 25.52 2.43 23.25
N THR A 406 24.46 3.21 23.44
CA THR A 406 24.09 4.34 22.58
C THR A 406 24.31 5.67 23.28
N ALA A 407 24.35 6.75 22.50
CA ALA A 407 24.64 8.08 23.01
C ALA A 407 23.44 8.72 23.73
N ASN A 408 22.19 8.38 23.31
CA ASN A 408 20.98 9.00 23.83
C ASN A 408 20.20 8.10 24.82
N GLY A 409 20.63 6.84 24.99
CA GLY A 409 20.10 5.94 26.00
C GLY A 409 18.72 5.35 25.67
N PHE A 410 17.90 5.12 26.71
CA PHE A 410 16.60 4.48 26.59
C PHE A 410 15.61 5.25 25.73
N ALA A 411 14.92 4.51 24.84
CA ALA A 411 13.79 5.01 24.07
C ALA A 411 12.73 3.92 23.81
N ARG A 412 11.48 4.33 23.59
CA ARG A 412 10.37 3.43 23.18
C ARG A 412 10.40 3.18 21.69
N GLY A 413 11.44 2.51 21.22
CA GLY A 413 11.78 2.41 19.81
C GLY A 413 10.77 1.70 18.91
N SER A 414 9.78 0.97 19.44
CA SER A 414 8.69 0.42 18.64
C SER A 414 7.64 1.48 18.24
N GLU A 415 7.57 2.62 18.96
CA GLU A 415 6.61 3.69 18.65
C GLU A 415 6.93 4.38 17.30
N PRO A 416 8.19 4.79 17.01
CA PRO A 416 8.52 5.45 15.75
C PRO A 416 8.34 4.54 14.52
N VAL A 417 8.53 3.23 14.64
CA VAL A 417 8.28 2.29 13.52
C VAL A 417 6.80 2.33 13.15
N ARG A 418 5.91 2.12 14.13
CA ARG A 418 4.46 2.22 13.91
C ARG A 418 4.02 3.60 13.43
N TYR A 419 4.67 4.65 13.94
CA TYR A 419 4.39 6.02 13.53
C TYR A 419 4.64 6.24 12.02
N VAL A 420 5.78 5.76 11.52
CA VAL A 420 6.12 5.85 10.10
C VAL A 420 5.10 5.08 9.27
N ASP A 421 4.76 3.85 9.67
CA ASP A 421 3.80 3.01 8.96
C ASP A 421 2.41 3.66 8.90
N SER A 422 1.92 4.21 10.02
CA SER A 422 0.65 4.93 10.07
C SER A 422 0.62 6.16 9.15
N VAL A 423 1.67 6.99 9.19
CA VAL A 423 1.73 8.19 8.35
C VAL A 423 1.76 7.82 6.86
N ARG A 424 2.50 6.78 6.48
CA ARG A 424 2.54 6.25 5.11
C ARG A 424 1.13 5.86 4.65
N SER A 425 0.41 5.07 5.46
CA SER A 425 -0.95 4.64 5.17
C SER A 425 -1.93 5.82 5.02
N TYR A 426 -1.80 6.86 5.85
CA TYR A 426 -2.65 8.05 5.72
C TYR A 426 -2.33 8.87 4.46
N VAL A 427 -1.07 8.94 4.02
CA VAL A 427 -0.70 9.58 2.74
C VAL A 427 -1.41 8.87 1.59
N ASP A 428 -1.33 7.53 1.52
CA ASP A 428 -1.96 6.74 0.48
C ASP A 428 -3.49 6.91 0.45
N LEU A 429 -4.13 6.97 1.64
CA LEU A 429 -5.56 7.23 1.76
C LEU A 429 -5.95 8.65 1.30
N LEU A 430 -5.09 9.65 1.55
CA LEU A 430 -5.30 11.02 1.07
C LEU A 430 -5.15 11.14 -0.45
N GLU A 431 -4.22 10.43 -1.05
CA GLU A 431 -4.09 10.33 -2.50
C GLU A 431 -5.34 9.74 -3.13
N TRP A 432 -5.84 8.65 -2.56
CA TRP A 432 -7.08 8.01 -3.01
C TRP A 432 -8.29 8.93 -2.89
N ALA A 433 -8.45 9.65 -1.77
CA ALA A 433 -9.52 10.60 -1.56
C ALA A 433 -9.45 11.78 -2.55
N GLY A 434 -8.25 12.23 -2.89
CA GLY A 434 -8.01 13.32 -3.86
C GLY A 434 -8.36 12.95 -5.30
N THR A 435 -8.30 11.68 -5.68
CA THR A 435 -8.69 11.17 -6.99
C THR A 435 -10.21 10.93 -7.13
N GLY A 436 -11.01 11.33 -6.12
CA GLY A 436 -12.47 11.23 -6.14
C GLY A 436 -13.02 9.80 -6.05
N GLY A 437 -12.20 8.82 -5.68
CA GLY A 437 -12.60 7.40 -5.68
C GLY A 437 -12.98 6.88 -7.08
N THR A 438 -12.87 7.72 -8.09
CA THR A 438 -13.06 7.39 -9.50
C THR A 438 -11.69 7.29 -10.18
N THR A 439 -11.49 6.26 -10.97
CA THR A 439 -10.34 6.19 -11.87
C THR A 439 -10.40 7.41 -12.80
N ALA A 440 -9.56 8.41 -12.55
CA ALA A 440 -9.44 9.56 -13.42
C ALA A 440 -8.98 9.07 -14.81
N ARG A 441 -9.87 9.17 -15.79
CA ARG A 441 -9.47 9.27 -17.19
C ARG A 441 -8.75 10.61 -17.31
N ASN A 442 -7.45 10.57 -17.41
CA ASN A 442 -6.50 11.60 -17.86
C ASN A 442 -5.33 11.72 -16.87
N GLY A 443 -4.27 10.96 -17.15
CA GLY A 443 -2.94 11.32 -16.65
C GLY A 443 -2.51 12.63 -17.33
N PRO A 444 -1.77 13.50 -16.63
CA PRO A 444 -1.18 14.67 -17.28
C PRO A 444 -0.18 14.21 -18.33
N ALA A 445 -0.29 14.80 -19.52
CA ALA A 445 0.75 14.70 -20.53
C ALA A 445 2.04 15.29 -19.93
N LEU A 446 3.06 14.47 -19.83
CA LEU A 446 4.42 14.93 -19.53
C LEU A 446 4.93 15.63 -20.80
N ASN A 447 5.10 16.95 -20.73
CA ASN A 447 5.98 17.71 -21.60
C ASN A 447 7.41 17.67 -21.04
#